data_3789de61f369dcfd70bdc31eb00a4f3d
#
_entry.id   3789de61f369dcfd70bdc31eb00a4f3d
#
_cell.length_a   1.000
_cell.length_b   1.000
_cell.length_c   1.000
_cell.angle_alpha   90.00
_cell.angle_beta   90.00
_cell.angle_gamma   90.00
#
_symmetry.space_group_name_H-M   'P 1'
#
loop_
_entity.id
_entity.type
_entity.pdbx_description
1 polymer ?
#
loop_
_entity_poly.entity_id
_entity_poly.type
_entity_poly.pdbx_seq_one_letter_code
_entity_poly.pdbx_strand_id
1 'polypeptide(L)'
;MLGDVIEIFPAYEDLCIRIELFGTEIETISKFDYLTGEIIEEIQKVVIFPAKHFVTDKEKTLQVIDMIQKELIDRLEFLRSHNKLLEAQRLEQRTNFDIEMMIELGYCSGIENYSRYFAARKEGEKPFTLIDFFPENFLTILDESHVTLPQIR
;
A
#
# COMPACT_ATOMS: atom_id res chain seq x y z
N MET A 1 -28.27 -18.42 -1.32
CA MET A 1 -27.52 -17.35 -2.03
C MET A 1 -27.62 -16.12 -1.16
N LEU A 2 -26.56 -15.70 -0.57
CA LEU A 2 -26.54 -14.47 0.21
C LEU A 2 -26.28 -13.33 -0.79
N GLY A 3 -27.36 -12.59 -1.12
CA GLY A 3 -27.38 -11.22 -1.54
C GLY A 3 -26.54 -10.81 -2.74
N ASP A 4 -27.22 -10.42 -3.77
CA ASP A 4 -26.64 -9.70 -4.91
C ASP A 4 -26.28 -8.23 -4.54
N VAL A 5 -25.97 -7.96 -3.26
CA VAL A 5 -25.67 -6.63 -2.71
C VAL A 5 -24.35 -6.64 -1.97
N ILE A 6 -23.47 -5.71 -2.32
CA ILE A 6 -22.20 -5.46 -1.64
C ILE A 6 -22.27 -4.09 -0.98
N GLU A 7 -22.03 -4.03 0.32
CA GLU A 7 -21.94 -2.79 1.08
C GLU A 7 -20.50 -2.54 1.49
N ILE A 8 -20.00 -1.33 1.22
CA ILE A 8 -18.63 -0.91 1.47
C ILE A 8 -18.66 0.30 2.40
N PHE A 9 -17.87 0.24 3.46
CA PHE A 9 -17.73 1.27 4.49
C PHE A 9 -16.35 1.92 4.36
N PRO A 10 -16.20 2.98 3.55
CA PRO A 10 -14.91 3.65 3.39
C PRO A 10 -14.47 4.31 4.71
N ALA A 11 -13.20 4.17 5.09
CA ALA A 11 -12.70 4.80 6.30
C ALA A 11 -12.53 6.33 6.20
N TYR A 12 -12.70 6.89 5.01
CA TYR A 12 -12.46 8.30 4.68
C TYR A 12 -13.74 9.08 4.29
N GLU A 13 -14.91 8.42 4.30
CA GLU A 13 -16.19 9.04 4.01
C GLU A 13 -17.23 8.66 5.09
N ASP A 14 -18.16 9.56 5.37
CA ASP A 14 -19.26 9.32 6.31
C ASP A 14 -20.38 8.48 5.68
N LEU A 15 -20.50 8.52 4.35
CA LEU A 15 -21.49 7.74 3.61
C LEU A 15 -20.88 6.41 3.13
N CYS A 16 -21.71 5.39 3.20
CA CYS A 16 -21.39 4.06 2.71
C CYS A 16 -21.83 3.87 1.26
N ILE A 17 -21.20 2.91 0.58
CA ILE A 17 -21.45 2.59 -0.81
C ILE A 17 -22.20 1.26 -0.85
N ARG A 18 -23.30 1.22 -1.57
CA ARG A 18 -24.05 -0.01 -1.87
C ARG A 18 -23.97 -0.27 -3.36
N ILE A 19 -23.59 -1.48 -3.72
CA ILE A 19 -23.54 -1.98 -5.09
C ILE A 19 -24.51 -3.14 -5.18
N GLU A 20 -25.51 -3.00 -6.02
CA GLU A 20 -26.52 -4.03 -6.30
C GLU A 20 -26.16 -4.72 -7.61
N LEU A 21 -26.20 -6.04 -7.59
CA LEU A 21 -25.81 -6.89 -8.70
C LEU A 21 -27.01 -7.70 -9.20
N PHE A 22 -27.14 -7.80 -10.49
CA PHE A 22 -27.99 -8.78 -11.14
C PHE A 22 -27.13 -9.82 -11.86
N GLY A 23 -26.94 -10.97 -11.23
CA GLY A 23 -26.00 -11.98 -11.70
C GLY A 23 -24.55 -11.51 -11.62
N THR A 24 -23.93 -11.22 -12.75
CA THR A 24 -22.55 -10.70 -12.86
C THR A 24 -22.48 -9.22 -13.25
N GLU A 25 -23.62 -8.57 -13.44
CA GLU A 25 -23.69 -7.18 -13.86
C GLU A 25 -24.06 -6.28 -12.68
N ILE A 26 -23.48 -5.08 -12.66
CA ILE A 26 -23.83 -4.05 -11.67
C ILE A 26 -25.13 -3.39 -12.16
N GLU A 27 -26.18 -3.45 -11.35
CA GLU A 27 -27.47 -2.82 -11.63
C GLU A 27 -27.51 -1.38 -11.12
N THR A 28 -27.16 -1.19 -9.84
CA THR A 28 -27.11 0.14 -9.24
C THR A 28 -25.91 0.32 -8.34
N ILE A 29 -25.45 1.57 -8.23
CA ILE A 29 -24.46 2.00 -7.24
C ILE A 29 -25.06 3.19 -6.50
N SER A 30 -25.15 3.12 -5.19
CA SER A 30 -25.71 4.19 -4.37
C SER A 30 -24.86 4.52 -3.17
N LYS A 31 -24.94 5.78 -2.73
CA LYS A 31 -24.44 6.20 -1.41
C LYS A 31 -25.59 6.19 -0.43
N PHE A 32 -25.37 5.63 0.75
CA PHE A 32 -26.38 5.52 1.79
C PHE A 32 -25.81 5.83 3.17
N ASP A 33 -26.67 6.28 4.06
CA ASP A 33 -26.34 6.44 5.48
C ASP A 33 -26.48 5.07 6.18
N TYR A 34 -25.41 4.59 6.79
CA TYR A 34 -25.37 3.26 7.41
C TYR A 34 -26.25 3.15 8.69
N LEU A 35 -26.55 4.29 9.35
CA LEU A 35 -27.38 4.31 10.56
C LEU A 35 -28.87 4.25 10.23
N THR A 36 -29.28 5.00 9.21
CA THR A 36 -30.71 5.09 8.83
C THR A 36 -31.06 4.11 7.71
N GLY A 37 -30.06 3.66 6.93
CA GLY A 37 -30.29 2.87 5.71
C GLY A 37 -30.84 3.70 4.54
N GLU A 38 -30.93 5.04 4.68
CA GLU A 38 -31.48 5.93 3.66
C GLU A 38 -30.49 6.10 2.51
N ILE A 39 -30.98 5.90 1.27
CA ILE A 39 -30.23 6.18 0.05
C ILE A 39 -30.19 7.69 -0.15
N ILE A 40 -28.99 8.25 -0.16
CA ILE A 40 -28.78 9.70 -0.32
C ILE A 40 -28.61 10.05 -1.79
N GLU A 41 -27.89 9.22 -2.55
CA GLU A 41 -27.55 9.51 -3.94
C GLU A 41 -27.31 8.21 -4.72
N GLU A 42 -27.83 8.13 -5.94
CA GLU A 42 -27.43 7.12 -6.93
C GLU A 42 -26.32 7.67 -7.80
N ILE A 43 -25.25 6.88 -8.01
CA ILE A 43 -24.06 7.29 -8.75
C ILE A 43 -23.75 6.28 -9.84
N GLN A 44 -23.15 6.75 -10.94
CA GLN A 44 -22.78 5.88 -12.06
C GLN A 44 -21.39 5.26 -11.91
N LYS A 45 -20.55 5.84 -11.09
CA LYS A 45 -19.16 5.42 -10.90
C LYS A 45 -18.69 5.76 -9.50
N VAL A 46 -17.96 4.85 -8.90
CA VAL A 46 -17.27 5.07 -7.62
C VAL A 46 -15.82 4.60 -7.74
N VAL A 47 -14.93 5.29 -7.03
CA VAL A 47 -13.53 4.87 -6.88
C VAL A 47 -13.34 4.47 -5.42
N ILE A 48 -12.95 3.23 -5.20
CA ILE A 48 -12.69 2.68 -3.87
C ILE A 48 -11.19 2.58 -3.70
N PHE A 49 -10.65 3.34 -2.76
CA PHE A 49 -9.23 3.30 -2.46
C PHE A 49 -8.91 2.18 -1.48
N PRO A 50 -7.77 1.48 -1.65
CA PRO A 50 -7.35 0.46 -0.71
C PRO A 50 -7.08 1.05 0.67
N ALA A 51 -7.44 0.31 1.72
CA ALA A 51 -7.18 0.69 3.11
C ALA A 51 -5.72 0.51 3.54
N LYS A 52 -4.92 -0.15 2.72
CA LYS A 52 -3.49 -0.43 2.96
C LYS A 52 -2.64 0.06 1.79
N HIS A 53 -1.39 0.46 2.10
CA HIS A 53 -0.42 0.79 1.07
C HIS A 53 0.07 -0.46 0.32
N PHE A 54 0.46 -0.26 -0.94
CA PHE A 54 1.06 -1.30 -1.80
C PHE A 54 0.18 -2.54 -1.99
N VAL A 55 -1.15 -2.38 -1.97
CA VAL A 55 -2.07 -3.44 -2.37
C VAL A 55 -1.90 -3.69 -3.86
N THR A 56 -1.57 -4.93 -4.21
CA THR A 56 -1.36 -5.35 -5.59
C THR A 56 -1.88 -6.77 -5.78
N ASP A 57 -2.00 -7.21 -7.02
CA ASP A 57 -2.41 -8.57 -7.31
C ASP A 57 -1.33 -9.60 -6.89
N LYS A 58 -1.76 -10.84 -6.75
CA LYS A 58 -0.90 -11.93 -6.28
C LYS A 58 0.27 -12.21 -7.22
N GLU A 59 0.06 -12.08 -8.52
CA GLU A 59 1.10 -12.35 -9.52
C GLU A 59 2.23 -11.31 -9.42
N LYS A 60 1.87 -10.04 -9.33
CA LYS A 60 2.84 -8.95 -9.14
C LYS A 60 3.58 -9.09 -7.81
N THR A 61 2.89 -9.49 -6.74
CA THR A 61 3.52 -9.74 -5.44
C THR A 61 4.59 -10.81 -5.55
N LEU A 62 4.33 -11.92 -6.26
CA LEU A 62 5.32 -12.97 -6.45
C LEU A 62 6.54 -12.52 -7.27
N GLN A 63 6.34 -11.68 -8.29
CA GLN A 63 7.44 -11.08 -9.04
C GLN A 63 8.31 -10.17 -8.17
N VAL A 64 7.69 -9.37 -7.30
CA VAL A 64 8.39 -8.52 -6.34
C VAL A 64 9.20 -9.36 -5.36
N ILE A 65 8.64 -10.44 -4.85
CA ILE A 65 9.33 -11.37 -3.93
C ILE A 65 10.57 -11.97 -4.58
N ASP A 66 10.48 -12.41 -5.83
CA ASP A 66 11.64 -12.93 -6.58
C ASP A 66 12.79 -11.90 -6.68
N MET A 67 12.43 -10.63 -6.94
CA MET A 67 13.42 -9.55 -6.97
C MET A 67 14.06 -9.29 -5.60
N ILE A 68 13.26 -9.30 -4.53
CA ILE A 68 13.75 -9.12 -3.15
C ILE A 68 14.70 -10.26 -2.78
N GLN A 69 14.36 -11.50 -3.11
CA GLN A 69 15.20 -12.66 -2.80
C GLN A 69 16.54 -12.62 -3.51
N LYS A 70 16.57 -12.21 -4.78
CA LYS A 70 17.82 -12.05 -5.54
C LYS A 70 18.73 -11.02 -4.89
N GLU A 71 18.21 -9.83 -4.56
CA GLU A 71 19.01 -8.79 -3.90
C GLU A 71 19.45 -9.21 -2.50
N LEU A 72 18.61 -9.96 -1.77
CA LEU A 72 18.99 -10.51 -0.48
C LEU A 72 20.23 -11.40 -0.57
N ILE A 73 20.29 -12.31 -1.54
CA ILE A 73 21.43 -13.21 -1.75
C ILE A 73 22.71 -12.40 -1.93
N ASP A 74 22.71 -11.46 -2.87
CA ASP A 74 23.87 -10.60 -3.15
C ASP A 74 24.31 -9.83 -1.89
N ARG A 75 23.34 -9.32 -1.13
CA ARG A 75 23.62 -8.58 0.10
C ARG A 75 24.18 -9.45 1.22
N LEU A 76 23.69 -10.66 1.35
CA LEU A 76 24.20 -11.63 2.34
C LEU A 76 25.62 -12.03 2.02
N GLU A 77 25.97 -12.27 0.76
CA GLU A 77 27.33 -12.55 0.32
C GLU A 77 28.28 -11.40 0.65
N PHE A 78 27.87 -10.17 0.36
CA PHE A 78 28.60 -8.97 0.73
C PHE A 78 28.84 -8.87 2.23
N LEU A 79 27.82 -9.05 3.06
CA LEU A 79 27.96 -8.96 4.52
C LEU A 79 28.86 -10.07 5.09
N ARG A 80 28.72 -11.30 4.60
CA ARG A 80 29.54 -12.43 5.02
C ARG A 80 31.02 -12.25 4.64
N SER A 81 31.31 -11.75 3.43
CA SER A 81 32.67 -11.46 2.99
C SER A 81 33.38 -10.35 3.80
N HIS A 82 32.57 -9.47 4.43
CA HIS A 82 33.06 -8.41 5.31
C HIS A 82 33.02 -8.76 6.81
N ASN A 83 32.88 -10.04 7.16
CA ASN A 83 32.77 -10.55 8.54
C ASN A 83 31.59 -9.98 9.36
N LYS A 84 30.55 -9.49 8.70
CA LYS A 84 29.33 -8.97 9.32
C LYS A 84 28.29 -10.08 9.49
N LEU A 85 28.65 -11.14 10.21
CA LEU A 85 27.84 -12.36 10.29
C LEU A 85 26.52 -12.15 11.03
N LEU A 86 26.52 -11.33 12.08
CA LEU A 86 25.32 -11.05 12.86
C LEU A 86 24.32 -10.21 12.05
N GLU A 87 24.81 -9.21 11.33
CA GLU A 87 23.99 -8.38 10.44
C GLU A 87 23.41 -9.21 9.29
N ALA A 88 24.21 -10.11 8.72
CA ALA A 88 23.74 -11.03 7.69
C ALA A 88 22.60 -11.91 8.21
N GLN A 89 22.77 -12.54 9.38
CA GLN A 89 21.76 -13.39 9.98
C GLN A 89 20.45 -12.63 10.28
N ARG A 90 20.56 -11.43 10.86
CA ARG A 90 19.38 -10.61 11.17
C ARG A 90 18.63 -10.16 9.92
N LEU A 91 19.37 -9.74 8.89
CA LEU A 91 18.78 -9.36 7.61
C LEU A 91 18.04 -10.53 6.97
N GLU A 92 18.70 -11.70 6.91
CA GLU A 92 18.12 -12.92 6.34
C GLU A 92 16.84 -13.34 7.04
N GLN A 93 16.86 -13.38 8.38
CA GLN A 93 15.69 -13.75 9.19
C GLN A 93 14.53 -12.77 8.98
N ARG A 94 14.82 -11.47 9.04
CA ARG A 94 13.78 -10.44 8.88
C ARG A 94 13.18 -10.46 7.49
N THR A 95 14.01 -10.49 6.46
CA THR A 95 13.51 -10.45 5.07
C THR A 95 12.70 -11.70 4.74
N ASN A 96 13.12 -12.89 5.20
CA ASN A 96 12.35 -14.11 5.00
C ASN A 96 11.01 -14.06 5.72
N PHE A 97 10.95 -13.56 6.95
CA PHE A 97 9.70 -13.34 7.68
C PHE A 97 8.78 -12.36 6.95
N ASP A 98 9.31 -11.23 6.47
CA ASP A 98 8.53 -10.23 5.72
C ASP A 98 7.97 -10.85 4.42
N ILE A 99 8.74 -11.69 3.73
CA ILE A 99 8.30 -12.43 2.53
C ILE A 99 7.16 -13.40 2.87
N GLU A 100 7.27 -14.19 3.94
CA GLU A 100 6.21 -15.07 4.39
C GLU A 100 4.91 -14.31 4.65
N MET A 101 5.01 -13.18 5.36
CA MET A 101 3.85 -12.32 5.62
C MET A 101 3.23 -11.76 4.34
N MET A 102 4.05 -11.37 3.36
CA MET A 102 3.56 -10.90 2.05
C MET A 102 2.84 -12.01 1.28
N ILE A 103 3.31 -13.25 1.36
CA ILE A 103 2.68 -14.40 0.70
C ILE A 103 1.33 -14.74 1.35
N GLU A 104 1.30 -14.82 2.68
CA GLU A 104 0.14 -15.30 3.44
C GLU A 104 -0.94 -14.23 3.59
N LEU A 105 -0.54 -12.99 3.89
CA LEU A 105 -1.45 -11.91 4.22
C LEU A 105 -1.53 -10.82 3.14
N GLY A 106 -0.67 -10.89 2.12
CA GLY A 106 -0.54 -9.82 1.11
C GLY A 106 0.09 -8.53 1.65
N TYR A 107 0.68 -8.56 2.85
CA TYR A 107 1.21 -7.39 3.55
C TYR A 107 2.25 -7.80 4.59
N CYS A 108 3.26 -6.96 4.82
CA CYS A 108 4.18 -7.08 5.96
C CYS A 108 4.35 -5.73 6.68
N SER A 109 4.79 -5.79 7.94
CA SER A 109 5.15 -4.57 8.68
C SER A 109 6.41 -3.95 8.08
N GLY A 110 6.36 -2.67 7.74
CA GLY A 110 7.47 -1.98 7.05
C GLY A 110 7.51 -2.26 5.55
N ILE A 111 6.38 -2.56 4.92
CA ILE A 111 6.28 -2.82 3.48
C ILE A 111 6.84 -1.66 2.63
N GLU A 112 6.88 -0.44 3.18
CA GLU A 112 7.50 0.73 2.57
C GLU A 112 9.01 0.54 2.28
N ASN A 113 9.70 -0.32 3.03
CA ASN A 113 11.09 -0.68 2.76
C ASN A 113 11.26 -1.42 1.42
N TYR A 114 10.20 -2.04 0.96
CA TYR A 114 10.13 -2.76 -0.31
C TYR A 114 9.46 -1.95 -1.42
N SER A 115 9.10 -0.68 -1.14
CA SER A 115 8.36 0.20 -2.07
C SER A 115 9.01 0.36 -3.43
N ARG A 116 10.34 0.28 -3.51
CA ARG A 116 11.10 0.33 -4.77
C ARG A 116 10.65 -0.74 -5.75
N TYR A 117 10.46 -1.96 -5.28
CA TYR A 117 10.06 -3.10 -6.11
C TYR A 117 8.60 -2.98 -6.55
N PHE A 118 7.71 -2.62 -5.65
CA PHE A 118 6.28 -2.42 -5.95
C PHE A 118 6.05 -1.29 -6.94
N ALA A 119 6.83 -0.23 -6.88
CA ALA A 119 6.76 0.91 -7.78
C ALA A 119 7.65 0.78 -9.02
N ALA A 120 8.34 -0.36 -9.22
CA ALA A 120 9.27 -0.61 -10.32
C ALA A 120 10.33 0.49 -10.50
N ARG A 121 10.81 1.08 -9.39
CA ARG A 121 11.82 2.14 -9.38
C ARG A 121 13.23 1.56 -9.47
N LYS A 122 14.13 2.31 -10.09
CA LYS A 122 15.56 1.99 -10.14
C LYS A 122 16.21 2.22 -8.78
N GLU A 123 17.37 1.60 -8.57
CA GLU A 123 18.18 1.84 -7.39
C GLU A 123 18.60 3.32 -7.33
N GLY A 124 18.48 3.93 -6.12
CA GLY A 124 18.76 5.35 -5.89
C GLY A 124 17.67 6.32 -6.36
N GLU A 125 16.63 5.84 -7.03
CA GLU A 125 15.49 6.68 -7.43
C GLU A 125 14.60 7.00 -6.23
N LYS A 126 14.31 8.29 -6.02
CA LYS A 126 13.46 8.74 -4.90
C LYS A 126 12.03 8.18 -5.03
N PRO A 127 11.37 7.87 -3.92
CA PRO A 127 9.93 7.57 -3.93
C PRO A 127 9.12 8.84 -4.24
N PHE A 128 7.93 8.65 -4.79
CA PHE A 128 6.96 9.71 -4.84
C PHE A 128 6.49 10.06 -3.43
N THR A 129 6.45 11.34 -3.14
CA THR A 129 5.99 11.90 -1.87
C THR A 129 4.75 12.75 -2.11
N LEU A 130 4.04 13.12 -1.05
CA LEU A 130 2.88 13.99 -1.16
C LEU A 130 3.21 15.32 -1.88
N ILE A 131 4.43 15.81 -1.71
CA ILE A 131 4.89 17.05 -2.34
C ILE A 131 4.95 16.95 -3.86
N ASP A 132 5.24 15.74 -4.40
CA ASP A 132 5.31 15.53 -5.86
C ASP A 132 3.92 15.67 -6.55
N PHE A 133 2.83 15.68 -5.78
CA PHE A 133 1.46 15.88 -6.27
C PHE A 133 0.95 17.31 -6.10
N PHE A 134 1.75 18.20 -5.54
CA PHE A 134 1.38 19.61 -5.41
C PHE A 134 1.53 20.32 -6.75
N PRO A 135 0.79 21.43 -6.99
CA PRO A 135 0.97 22.25 -8.17
C PRO A 135 2.37 22.87 -8.18
N GLU A 136 2.86 23.31 -9.36
CA GLU A 136 4.21 23.87 -9.50
C GLU A 136 4.48 25.06 -8.56
N ASN A 137 3.46 25.86 -8.30
CA ASN A 137 3.54 27.00 -7.41
C ASN A 137 2.70 26.75 -6.15
N PHE A 138 3.34 26.44 -5.04
CA PHE A 138 2.69 26.28 -3.74
C PHE A 138 3.51 26.92 -2.62
N LEU A 139 2.84 27.33 -1.56
CA LEU A 139 3.46 27.86 -0.35
C LEU A 139 3.55 26.74 0.69
N THR A 140 4.77 26.49 1.15
CA THR A 140 5.01 25.55 2.26
C THR A 140 5.15 26.34 3.56
N ILE A 141 4.32 25.99 4.54
CA ILE A 141 4.42 26.51 5.91
C ILE A 141 4.87 25.38 6.81
N LEU A 142 6.04 25.52 7.43
CA LEU A 142 6.57 24.55 8.38
C LEU A 142 6.26 25.00 9.80
N ASP A 143 5.31 24.33 10.42
CA ASP A 143 5.06 24.47 11.85
C ASP A 143 6.10 23.66 12.64
N GLU A 144 6.44 24.13 13.84
CA GLU A 144 7.47 23.52 14.69
C GLU A 144 8.78 23.21 13.93
N SER A 145 9.24 24.19 13.15
CA SER A 145 10.38 24.03 12.24
C SER A 145 11.68 23.57 12.92
N HIS A 146 11.84 23.87 14.22
CA HIS A 146 12.98 23.41 15.02
C HIS A 146 13.01 21.89 15.23
N VAL A 147 11.86 21.20 15.13
CA VAL A 147 11.74 19.73 15.19
C VAL A 147 11.80 19.14 13.77
N THR A 148 11.10 19.76 12.83
CA THR A 148 10.92 19.20 11.47
C THR A 148 12.19 19.30 10.63
N LEU A 149 12.86 20.46 10.62
CA LEU A 149 14.06 20.68 9.77
C LEU A 149 15.21 19.71 10.06
N PRO A 150 15.56 19.35 11.30
CA PRO A 150 16.60 18.37 11.57
C PRO A 150 16.30 16.96 11.05
N GLN A 151 15.03 16.62 10.83
CA GLN A 151 14.62 15.29 10.31
C GLN A 151 14.66 15.23 8.78
N ILE A 152 14.61 16.36 8.10
CA ILE A 152 14.61 16.44 6.62
C ILE A 152 16.06 16.51 6.09
N ARG A 153 17.04 16.71 6.94
CA ARG A 153 18.45 16.94 6.57
C ARG A 153 19.21 15.68 6.18
#